data_e2ec8ef164dfd71036eeede5aafad041
#
_entry.id   e2ec8ef164dfd71036eeede5aafad041
#
_cell.length_a   1.000
_cell.length_b   1.000
_cell.length_c   1.000
_cell.angle_alpha   90.00
_cell.angle_beta   90.00
_cell.angle_gamma   90.00
#
_symmetry.space_group_name_H-M   'P 1'
#
loop_
_entity.id
_entity.type
_entity.pdbx_description
1 polymer ?
#
loop_
_entity_poly.entity_id
_entity_poly.type
_entity_poly.pdbx_seq_one_letter_code
_entity_poly.pdbx_strand_id
1 'polypeptide(L)'
;MPEITLIGWFHTVIGIASILLGFYSFFSFKLLSWNKIPSRIYLVLTFITAVTALAIYNQGGFGIAHIMGILAVLAVLCGVCVERTRILGYLSTYFYTLCFTSTFLFHSLPAAADTLRRLPVDDPLADSLFDPIILYFHIAFVIIYFITLIYQFIWIKNKNL
;
A
#
# COMPACT_ATOMS: atom_id res chain seq x y z
N MET A 1 9.85 -21.71 -3.64
CA MET A 1 8.64 -21.17 -2.96
C MET A 1 7.41 -22.02 -3.25
N PRO A 2 6.40 -22.11 -2.35
CA PRO A 2 5.16 -22.83 -2.66
C PRO A 2 4.42 -22.19 -3.84
N GLU A 3 3.63 -23.00 -4.54
CA GLU A 3 2.79 -22.54 -5.64
C GLU A 3 1.78 -21.48 -5.19
N ILE A 4 1.42 -20.58 -6.11
CA ILE A 4 0.44 -19.52 -5.80
C ILE A 4 -0.96 -20.14 -5.82
N THR A 5 -1.68 -20.05 -4.72
CA THR A 5 -3.06 -20.50 -4.60
C THR A 5 -4.01 -19.62 -5.43
N LEU A 6 -5.25 -20.08 -5.68
CA LEU A 6 -6.26 -19.29 -6.39
C LEU A 6 -6.52 -17.93 -5.70
N ILE A 7 -6.58 -17.92 -4.36
CA ILE A 7 -6.74 -16.67 -3.59
C ILE A 7 -5.48 -15.79 -3.71
N GLY A 8 -4.30 -16.39 -3.82
CA GLY A 8 -3.06 -15.66 -4.06
C GLY A 8 -3.05 -14.97 -5.43
N TRP A 9 -3.52 -15.64 -6.48
CA TRP A 9 -3.68 -15.04 -7.80
C TRP A 9 -4.69 -13.90 -7.80
N PHE A 10 -5.86 -14.12 -7.18
CA PHE A 10 -6.88 -13.08 -7.02
C PHE A 10 -6.32 -11.85 -6.30
N HIS A 11 -5.65 -12.05 -5.16
CA HIS A 11 -4.97 -11.01 -4.39
C HIS A 11 -3.98 -10.22 -5.26
N THR A 12 -3.13 -10.92 -6.00
CA THR A 12 -2.07 -10.31 -6.82
C THR A 12 -2.67 -9.46 -7.94
N VAL A 13 -3.65 -9.98 -8.69
CA VAL A 13 -4.28 -9.25 -9.79
C VAL A 13 -4.98 -7.98 -9.30
N ILE A 14 -5.75 -8.09 -8.20
CA ILE A 14 -6.41 -6.91 -7.60
C ILE A 14 -5.39 -5.94 -7.04
N GLY A 15 -4.32 -6.43 -6.41
CA GLY A 15 -3.24 -5.60 -5.89
C GLY A 15 -2.54 -4.78 -6.99
N ILE A 16 -2.22 -5.40 -8.12
CA ILE A 16 -1.64 -4.71 -9.28
C ILE A 16 -2.61 -3.63 -9.81
N ALA A 17 -3.87 -3.98 -10.02
CA ALA A 17 -4.89 -3.03 -10.47
C ALA A 17 -5.04 -1.85 -9.50
N SER A 18 -5.01 -2.14 -8.20
CA SER A 18 -5.02 -1.12 -7.14
C SER A 18 -3.83 -0.16 -7.28
N ILE A 19 -2.61 -0.68 -7.35
CA ILE A 19 -1.39 0.15 -7.45
C ILE A 19 -1.43 1.06 -8.68
N LEU A 20 -1.83 0.54 -9.84
CA LEU A 20 -1.94 1.32 -11.08
C LEU A 20 -2.94 2.47 -10.95
N LEU A 21 -4.12 2.21 -10.38
CA LEU A 21 -5.13 3.24 -10.11
C LEU A 21 -4.67 4.25 -9.06
N GLY A 22 -3.93 3.78 -8.06
CA GLY A 22 -3.33 4.63 -7.05
C GLY A 22 -2.33 5.62 -7.64
N PHE A 23 -1.42 5.15 -8.49
CA PHE A 23 -0.48 6.03 -9.22
C PHE A 23 -1.22 7.02 -10.12
N TYR A 24 -2.18 6.55 -10.91
CA TYR A 24 -2.99 7.44 -11.73
C TYR A 24 -3.65 8.54 -10.88
N SER A 25 -4.25 8.18 -9.74
CA SER A 25 -4.90 9.13 -8.84
C SER A 25 -3.90 10.12 -8.24
N PHE A 26 -2.73 9.63 -7.82
CA PHE A 26 -1.68 10.47 -7.24
C PHE A 26 -1.16 11.51 -8.25
N PHE A 27 -0.83 11.09 -9.47
CA PHE A 27 -0.33 12.01 -10.49
C PHE A 27 -1.40 13.01 -10.95
N SER A 28 -2.67 12.58 -11.00
CA SER A 28 -3.78 13.45 -11.41
C SER A 28 -4.20 14.47 -10.34
N PHE A 29 -4.20 14.08 -9.07
CA PHE A 29 -4.80 14.87 -7.99
C PHE A 29 -3.83 15.28 -6.88
N LYS A 30 -2.59 14.77 -6.86
CA LYS A 30 -1.57 14.95 -5.83
C LYS A 30 -1.92 14.33 -4.47
N LEU A 31 -3.20 14.35 -4.09
CA LEU A 31 -3.73 13.72 -2.89
C LEU A 31 -4.76 12.65 -3.28
N LEU A 32 -4.68 11.52 -2.60
CA LEU A 32 -5.75 10.54 -2.64
C LEU A 32 -6.93 11.06 -1.82
N SER A 33 -8.15 10.85 -2.30
CA SER A 33 -9.37 11.28 -1.62
C SER A 33 -10.51 10.33 -1.97
N TRP A 34 -11.30 9.97 -0.97
CA TRP A 34 -12.51 9.18 -1.17
C TRP A 34 -13.54 9.87 -2.08
N ASN A 35 -13.49 11.19 -2.16
CA ASN A 35 -14.39 12.00 -2.99
C ASN A 35 -14.01 11.98 -4.48
N LYS A 36 -12.85 11.43 -4.85
CA LYS A 36 -12.41 11.25 -6.23
C LYS A 36 -12.62 9.78 -6.65
N ILE A 37 -13.37 9.55 -7.73
CA ILE A 37 -13.72 8.19 -8.17
C ILE A 37 -12.49 7.28 -8.34
N PRO A 38 -11.40 7.67 -9.04
CA PRO A 38 -10.24 6.79 -9.18
C PRO A 38 -9.58 6.46 -7.84
N SER A 39 -9.44 7.45 -6.94
CA SER A 39 -8.88 7.23 -5.60
C SER A 39 -9.78 6.32 -4.76
N ARG A 40 -11.11 6.47 -4.87
CA ARG A 40 -12.07 5.60 -4.18
C ARG A 40 -11.94 4.16 -4.65
N ILE A 41 -11.85 3.93 -5.96
CA ILE A 41 -11.66 2.59 -6.52
C ILE A 41 -10.34 2.01 -6.01
N TYR A 42 -9.25 2.79 -6.04
CA TYR A 42 -7.97 2.40 -5.46
C TYR A 42 -8.12 1.93 -4.00
N LEU A 43 -8.76 2.75 -3.16
CA LEU A 43 -8.91 2.45 -1.72
C LEU A 43 -9.78 1.20 -1.47
N VAL A 44 -10.84 0.99 -2.27
CA VAL A 44 -11.67 -0.22 -2.21
C VAL A 44 -10.87 -1.45 -2.62
N LEU A 45 -10.14 -1.39 -3.73
CA LEU A 45 -9.28 -2.51 -4.17
C LEU A 45 -8.17 -2.78 -3.16
N THR A 46 -7.55 -1.74 -2.57
CA THR A 46 -6.58 -1.86 -1.49
C THR A 46 -7.17 -2.59 -0.28
N PHE A 47 -8.38 -2.23 0.12
CA PHE A 47 -9.07 -2.90 1.22
C PHE A 47 -9.29 -4.39 0.93
N ILE A 48 -9.79 -4.73 -0.27
CA ILE A 48 -10.01 -6.11 -0.70
C ILE A 48 -8.67 -6.88 -0.72
N THR A 49 -7.62 -6.27 -1.29
CA THR A 49 -6.28 -6.87 -1.34
C THR A 49 -5.75 -7.12 0.08
N ALA A 50 -5.89 -6.15 0.99
CA ALA A 50 -5.43 -6.29 2.35
C ALA A 50 -6.18 -7.38 3.13
N VAL A 51 -7.50 -7.48 2.97
CA VAL A 51 -8.32 -8.54 3.58
C VAL A 51 -7.96 -9.92 3.02
N THR A 52 -7.77 -10.04 1.71
CA THR A 52 -7.35 -11.32 1.12
C THR A 52 -5.94 -11.74 1.52
N ALA A 53 -5.03 -10.78 1.76
CA ALA A 53 -3.69 -11.07 2.30
C ALA A 53 -3.75 -11.78 3.66
N LEU A 54 -4.74 -11.46 4.50
CA LEU A 54 -4.91 -12.09 5.81
C LEU A 54 -5.33 -13.58 5.73
N ALA A 55 -5.81 -14.01 4.56
CA ALA A 55 -6.16 -15.42 4.32
C ALA A 55 -5.04 -16.23 3.66
N ILE A 56 -3.88 -15.62 3.36
CA ILE A 56 -2.77 -16.27 2.65
C ILE A 56 -1.68 -16.69 3.64
N TYR A 57 -1.64 -17.96 3.99
CA TYR A 57 -0.69 -18.54 4.95
C TYR A 57 0.43 -19.37 4.30
N ASN A 58 0.88 -19.01 3.11
CA ASN A 58 1.88 -19.78 2.34
C ASN A 58 3.25 -19.90 3.00
N GLN A 59 3.51 -19.17 4.09
CA GLN A 59 4.78 -19.20 4.82
C GLN A 59 4.64 -19.85 6.21
N GLY A 60 3.57 -20.62 6.43
CA GLY A 60 3.42 -21.48 7.60
C GLY A 60 2.84 -20.81 8.86
N GLY A 61 2.41 -19.54 8.80
CA GLY A 61 1.82 -18.87 9.97
C GLY A 61 1.59 -17.38 9.79
N PHE A 62 1.17 -16.73 10.87
CA PHE A 62 1.01 -15.28 10.92
C PHE A 62 2.39 -14.60 10.85
N GLY A 63 2.59 -13.72 9.90
CA GLY A 63 3.88 -13.06 9.64
C GLY A 63 3.76 -11.57 9.32
N ILE A 64 4.88 -10.96 8.93
CA ILE A 64 5.00 -9.52 8.63
C ILE A 64 3.99 -9.08 7.55
N ALA A 65 3.75 -9.92 6.54
CA ALA A 65 2.77 -9.62 5.49
C ALA A 65 1.34 -9.45 6.05
N HIS A 66 0.95 -10.25 7.05
CA HIS A 66 -0.35 -10.11 7.71
C HIS A 66 -0.43 -8.80 8.52
N ILE A 67 0.67 -8.41 9.19
CA ILE A 67 0.74 -7.11 9.89
C ILE A 67 0.55 -5.96 8.89
N MET A 68 1.22 -6.01 7.72
CA MET A 68 1.03 -5.00 6.67
C MET A 68 -0.41 -4.98 6.16
N GLY A 69 -1.05 -6.14 6.01
CA GLY A 69 -2.47 -6.23 5.65
C GLY A 69 -3.38 -5.56 6.68
N ILE A 70 -3.17 -5.82 7.98
CA ILE A 70 -3.93 -5.16 9.05
C ILE A 70 -3.72 -3.65 9.02
N LEU A 71 -2.48 -3.19 8.90
CA LEU A 71 -2.16 -1.76 8.82
C LEU A 71 -2.80 -1.09 7.60
N ALA A 72 -2.84 -1.77 6.45
CA ALA A 72 -3.52 -1.28 5.26
C ALA A 72 -5.03 -1.15 5.47
N VAL A 73 -5.68 -2.15 6.07
CA VAL A 73 -7.11 -2.08 6.44
C VAL A 73 -7.38 -0.90 7.37
N LEU A 74 -6.60 -0.76 8.44
CA LEU A 74 -6.73 0.35 9.39
C LEU A 74 -6.50 1.70 8.72
N ALA A 75 -5.48 1.82 7.87
CA ALA A 75 -5.20 3.06 7.15
C ALA A 75 -6.36 3.48 6.23
N VAL A 76 -6.95 2.52 5.49
CA VAL A 76 -8.13 2.82 4.65
C VAL A 76 -9.31 3.27 5.51
N LEU A 77 -9.66 2.51 6.55
CA LEU A 77 -10.83 2.82 7.39
C LEU A 77 -10.67 4.13 8.14
N CYS A 78 -9.54 4.34 8.82
CA CYS A 78 -9.27 5.58 9.56
C CYS A 78 -9.19 6.78 8.61
N GLY A 79 -8.53 6.64 7.47
CA GLY A 79 -8.44 7.69 6.46
C GLY A 79 -9.81 8.12 5.94
N VAL A 80 -10.66 7.16 5.55
CA VAL A 80 -12.04 7.43 5.08
C VAL A 80 -12.88 8.05 6.18
N CYS A 81 -12.80 7.54 7.41
CA CYS A 81 -13.51 8.08 8.55
C CYS A 81 -13.14 9.54 8.77
N VAL A 82 -11.85 9.87 8.89
CA VAL A 82 -11.39 11.23 9.15
C VAL A 82 -11.67 12.17 7.98
N GLU A 83 -11.54 11.71 6.74
CA GLU A 83 -11.87 12.53 5.56
C GLU A 83 -13.35 12.93 5.56
N ARG A 84 -14.25 11.99 5.91
CA ARG A 84 -15.70 12.23 5.91
C ARG A 84 -16.20 13.04 7.10
N THR A 85 -15.70 12.73 8.29
CA THR A 85 -16.19 13.36 9.52
C THR A 85 -15.52 14.68 9.85
N ARG A 86 -14.31 14.91 9.30
CA ARG A 86 -13.47 16.07 9.63
C ARG A 86 -13.24 16.25 11.14
N ILE A 87 -13.26 15.15 11.89
CA ILE A 87 -13.17 15.16 13.36
C ILE A 87 -11.90 15.83 13.91
N LEU A 88 -10.81 15.85 13.12
CA LEU A 88 -9.55 16.50 13.49
C LEU A 88 -9.46 17.97 12.98
N GLY A 89 -10.58 18.56 12.53
CA GLY A 89 -10.59 19.92 11.99
C GLY A 89 -9.59 20.09 10.83
N TYR A 90 -8.73 21.12 10.91
CA TYR A 90 -7.72 21.40 9.88
C TYR A 90 -6.67 20.28 9.71
N LEU A 91 -6.42 19.49 10.75
CA LEU A 91 -5.50 18.35 10.67
C LEU A 91 -6.08 17.16 9.90
N SER A 92 -7.39 17.14 9.63
CA SER A 92 -8.03 16.02 8.93
C SER A 92 -7.39 15.75 7.57
N THR A 93 -7.05 16.81 6.81
CA THR A 93 -6.43 16.67 5.48
C THR A 93 -5.05 16.02 5.57
N TYR A 94 -4.24 16.39 6.54
CA TYR A 94 -2.93 15.79 6.79
C TYR A 94 -3.05 14.32 7.22
N PHE A 95 -3.99 14.04 8.11
CA PHE A 95 -4.18 12.70 8.65
C PHE A 95 -4.64 11.69 7.59
N TYR A 96 -5.71 12.00 6.83
CA TYR A 96 -6.15 11.07 5.79
C TYR A 96 -5.13 10.94 4.65
N THR A 97 -4.38 12.01 4.35
CA THR A 97 -3.26 11.93 3.39
C THR A 97 -2.18 10.97 3.88
N LEU A 98 -1.78 11.06 5.16
CA LEU A 98 -0.88 10.11 5.79
C LEU A 98 -1.41 8.68 5.63
N CYS A 99 -2.64 8.43 6.03
CA CYS A 99 -3.26 7.11 5.96
C CYS A 99 -3.27 6.54 4.54
N PHE A 100 -3.76 7.31 3.57
CA PHE A 100 -3.91 6.83 2.19
C PHE A 100 -2.54 6.66 1.48
N THR A 101 -1.58 7.54 1.75
CA THR A 101 -0.24 7.39 1.19
C THR A 101 0.50 6.20 1.80
N SER A 102 0.29 5.90 3.09
CA SER A 102 0.88 4.71 3.73
C SER A 102 0.43 3.40 3.08
N THR A 103 -0.75 3.36 2.46
CA THR A 103 -1.20 2.15 1.77
C THR A 103 -0.31 1.76 0.59
N PHE A 104 0.34 2.71 -0.09
CA PHE A 104 1.35 2.39 -1.12
C PHE A 104 2.56 1.67 -0.52
N LEU A 105 3.03 2.11 0.65
CA LEU A 105 4.13 1.45 1.34
C LEU A 105 3.74 0.02 1.73
N PHE A 106 2.54 -0.16 2.28
CA PHE A 106 2.03 -1.48 2.69
C PHE A 106 1.81 -2.43 1.51
N HIS A 107 1.56 -1.92 0.31
CA HIS A 107 1.57 -2.72 -0.92
C HIS A 107 2.99 -3.02 -1.41
N SER A 108 3.88 -2.02 -1.42
CA SER A 108 5.19 -2.12 -2.05
C SER A 108 6.14 -3.06 -1.32
N LEU A 109 6.12 -3.05 0.03
CA LEU A 109 7.04 -3.87 0.83
C LEU A 109 6.81 -5.38 0.60
N PRO A 110 5.59 -5.94 0.80
CA PRO A 110 5.36 -7.37 0.54
C PRO A 110 5.44 -7.73 -0.94
N ALA A 111 5.04 -6.82 -1.85
CA ALA A 111 5.12 -7.06 -3.29
C ALA A 111 6.59 -7.23 -3.74
N ALA A 112 7.50 -6.37 -3.28
CA ALA A 112 8.93 -6.53 -3.58
C ALA A 112 9.48 -7.83 -3.02
N ALA A 113 9.19 -8.13 -1.75
CA ALA A 113 9.67 -9.35 -1.11
C ALA A 113 9.17 -10.62 -1.81
N ASP A 114 7.90 -10.68 -2.23
CA ASP A 114 7.36 -11.85 -2.93
C ASP A 114 7.88 -11.93 -4.37
N THR A 115 7.94 -10.80 -5.10
CA THR A 115 8.42 -10.75 -6.49
C THR A 115 9.88 -11.16 -6.61
N LEU A 116 10.77 -10.60 -5.79
CA LEU A 116 12.20 -10.88 -5.83
C LEU A 116 12.53 -12.34 -5.46
N ARG A 117 11.69 -12.96 -4.63
CA ARG A 117 11.84 -14.38 -4.25
C ARG A 117 11.20 -15.38 -5.22
N ARG A 118 10.48 -14.89 -6.25
CA ARG A 118 9.82 -15.73 -7.25
C ARG A 118 10.37 -15.55 -8.65
N LEU A 119 10.98 -14.40 -8.93
CA LEU A 119 11.42 -14.05 -10.29
C LEU A 119 12.92 -13.78 -10.33
N PRO A 120 13.62 -14.27 -11.40
CA PRO A 120 13.11 -15.21 -12.42
C PRO A 120 12.72 -16.57 -11.83
N VAL A 121 11.85 -17.33 -12.51
CA VAL A 121 11.23 -18.55 -11.93
C VAL A 121 12.27 -19.61 -11.56
N ASP A 122 13.31 -19.78 -12.36
CA ASP A 122 14.35 -20.83 -12.18
C ASP A 122 15.55 -20.33 -11.37
N ASP A 123 15.74 -18.99 -11.26
CA ASP A 123 16.86 -18.37 -10.56
C ASP A 123 16.40 -17.06 -9.87
N PRO A 124 15.64 -17.12 -8.77
CA PRO A 124 15.10 -15.95 -8.11
C PRO A 124 16.21 -15.03 -7.57
N LEU A 125 15.96 -13.71 -7.62
CA LEU A 125 16.92 -12.70 -7.21
C LEU A 125 17.19 -12.67 -5.69
N ALA A 126 16.32 -13.30 -4.89
CA ALA A 126 16.46 -13.38 -3.44
C ALA A 126 16.08 -14.77 -2.92
N ASP A 127 16.92 -15.33 -2.06
CA ASP A 127 16.72 -16.66 -1.47
C ASP A 127 15.84 -16.61 -0.20
N SER A 128 15.87 -15.51 0.53
CA SER A 128 15.18 -15.36 1.81
C SER A 128 14.55 -13.98 1.97
N LEU A 129 13.69 -13.82 2.98
CA LEU A 129 13.09 -12.52 3.32
C LEU A 129 14.12 -11.50 3.84
N PHE A 130 15.27 -11.97 4.31
CA PHE A 130 16.35 -11.14 4.84
C PHE A 130 17.48 -10.92 3.85
N ASP A 131 17.26 -11.27 2.58
CA ASP A 131 18.23 -11.02 1.54
C ASP A 131 18.51 -9.50 1.41
N PRO A 132 19.79 -9.09 1.29
CA PRO A 132 20.18 -7.69 1.16
C PRO A 132 19.43 -6.94 0.05
N ILE A 133 19.14 -7.60 -1.07
CA ILE A 133 18.43 -6.97 -2.18
C ILE A 133 17.00 -6.54 -1.75
N ILE A 134 16.29 -7.38 -1.00
CA ILE A 134 14.95 -7.05 -0.48
C ILE A 134 15.06 -5.85 0.47
N LEU A 135 16.07 -5.84 1.35
CA LEU A 135 16.29 -4.73 2.27
C LEU A 135 16.54 -3.41 1.53
N TYR A 136 17.34 -3.43 0.45
CA TYR A 136 17.57 -2.23 -0.37
C TYR A 136 16.27 -1.70 -1.00
N PHE A 137 15.42 -2.57 -1.54
CA PHE A 137 14.12 -2.17 -2.06
C PHE A 137 13.21 -1.60 -0.96
N HIS A 138 13.20 -2.21 0.22
CA HIS A 138 12.41 -1.71 1.35
C HIS A 138 12.88 -0.33 1.79
N ILE A 139 14.19 -0.11 1.93
CA ILE A 139 14.77 1.20 2.26
C ILE A 139 14.39 2.24 1.20
N ALA A 140 14.51 1.90 -0.09
CA ALA A 140 14.14 2.80 -1.18
C ALA A 140 12.65 3.20 -1.12
N PHE A 141 11.74 2.25 -0.89
CA PHE A 141 10.31 2.55 -0.76
C PHE A 141 10.00 3.42 0.46
N VAL A 142 10.67 3.20 1.59
CA VAL A 142 10.52 4.05 2.78
C VAL A 142 11.00 5.47 2.50
N ILE A 143 12.12 5.65 1.82
CA ILE A 143 12.63 6.97 1.43
C ILE A 143 11.64 7.66 0.48
N ILE A 144 11.16 6.97 -0.56
CA ILE A 144 10.18 7.50 -1.51
C ILE A 144 8.89 7.90 -0.79
N TYR A 145 8.43 7.07 0.15
CA TYR A 145 7.25 7.36 0.96
C TYR A 145 7.40 8.67 1.75
N PHE A 146 8.51 8.87 2.46
CA PHE A 146 8.73 10.09 3.22
C PHE A 146 8.86 11.33 2.33
N ILE A 147 9.57 11.22 1.19
CA ILE A 147 9.67 12.31 0.22
C ILE A 147 8.28 12.68 -0.30
N THR A 148 7.46 11.68 -0.65
CA THR A 148 6.09 11.88 -1.13
C THR A 148 5.22 12.54 -0.08
N LEU A 149 5.31 12.11 1.18
CA LEU A 149 4.54 12.66 2.28
C LEU A 149 4.90 14.11 2.58
N ILE A 150 6.20 14.42 2.61
CA ILE A 150 6.70 15.80 2.79
C ILE A 150 6.18 16.68 1.66
N TYR A 151 6.28 16.23 0.40
CA TYR A 151 5.75 16.95 -0.75
C TYR A 151 4.24 17.22 -0.60
N GLN A 152 3.45 16.22 -0.24
CA GLN A 152 2.01 16.36 -0.03
C GLN A 152 1.66 17.33 1.10
N PHE A 153 2.39 17.28 2.22
CA PHE A 153 2.15 18.16 3.36
C PHE A 153 2.49 19.63 3.02
N ILE A 154 3.57 19.88 2.30
CA ILE A 154 3.90 21.22 1.77
C ILE A 154 2.80 21.69 0.82
N TRP A 155 2.33 20.79 -0.06
CA TRP A 155 1.27 21.12 -1.02
C TRP A 155 -0.06 21.47 -0.32
N ILE A 156 -0.47 20.71 0.72
CA ILE A 156 -1.65 20.99 1.55
C ILE A 156 -1.54 22.38 2.19
N LYS A 157 -0.39 22.65 2.81
CA LYS A 157 -0.11 23.94 3.46
C LYS A 157 -0.24 25.11 2.48
N ASN A 158 0.36 24.99 1.29
CA ASN A 158 0.36 26.06 0.29
C ASN A 158 -1.01 26.29 -0.38
N LYS A 159 -1.91 25.30 -0.32
CA LYS A 159 -3.28 25.40 -0.87
C LYS A 159 -4.32 25.77 0.19
N ASN A 160 -3.94 25.93 1.45
CA ASN A 160 -4.82 26.20 2.59
C ASN A 160 -5.98 25.16 2.67
N LEU A 161 -5.69 23.88 2.44
CA LEU A 161 -6.66 22.78 2.42
C LEU A 161 -6.87 22.17 3.81
#